data_64d20f319919e898fd1ca71d1f88f039
#
_entry.id   64d20f319919e898fd1ca71d1f88f039
#
_cell.length_a   1.000
_cell.length_b   1.000
_cell.length_c   1.000
_cell.angle_alpha   90.00
_cell.angle_beta   90.00
_cell.angle_gamma   90.00
#
_symmetry.space_group_name_H-M   'P 1'
#
loop_
_entity.id
_entity.type
_entity.pdbx_description
1 polymer ?
#
loop_
_entity_poly.entity_id
_entity_poly.type
_entity_poly.pdbx_seq_one_letter_code
_entity_poly.pdbx_strand_id
1 'polypeptide(L)'
;ITGVEVTEWEEPQAVIGSYLYRYAYPDYYQAHQARDKFLEVAHTHGSGPASCIQHRGEYLYVAEGAKGMQVYDIASIANKGVSQRIITAPFSPLGHDTRIRSKNATCVVLPTTQPIHPDRNRGELMRDINLEQPFHPIYNYALITDAEEGLILTDVNTLSDGEPRNNFLTRAVTWDGDGLLRGARHATIGGKYAYVIADAGLVVVNLDKPLTPLVEAVVPLNRGHSVAQQFRYLWV
;
A
#
# COMPACT_ATOMS: atom_id res chain seq x y z
N ILE A 1 -0.45 -19.45 9.81
CA ILE A 1 0.09 -19.71 11.14
C ILE A 1 -1.05 -20.36 11.93
N THR A 2 -1.19 -21.63 11.73
CA THR A 2 -2.03 -22.48 12.56
C THR A 2 -1.33 -22.66 13.89
N GLY A 3 -1.87 -22.16 14.97
CA GLY A 3 -1.35 -22.53 16.26
C GLY A 3 -0.99 -21.43 17.25
N VAL A 4 -1.26 -20.19 16.94
CA VAL A 4 -1.27 -19.22 18.03
C VAL A 4 -2.61 -19.32 18.72
N GLU A 5 -2.62 -20.03 19.78
CA GLU A 5 -3.77 -20.16 20.64
C GLU A 5 -4.04 -18.80 21.29
N VAL A 6 -5.18 -18.21 20.99
CA VAL A 6 -5.65 -16.98 21.65
C VAL A 6 -6.34 -17.31 22.98
N THR A 7 -6.15 -18.52 23.47
CA THR A 7 -6.78 -19.04 24.70
C THR A 7 -6.39 -18.25 25.94
N GLU A 8 -5.30 -17.52 25.91
CA GLU A 8 -4.78 -16.83 27.08
C GLU A 8 -5.02 -15.32 27.06
N TRP A 9 -5.87 -14.85 26.18
CA TRP A 9 -6.21 -13.45 26.19
C TRP A 9 -7.24 -13.14 27.28
N GLU A 10 -6.75 -12.93 28.45
CA GLU A 10 -7.56 -12.41 29.54
C GLU A 10 -7.72 -10.90 29.42
N GLU A 11 -8.92 -10.41 29.68
CA GLU A 11 -9.27 -8.99 29.58
C GLU A 11 -8.35 -8.07 30.39
N PRO A 12 -7.84 -8.45 31.58
CA PRO A 12 -6.88 -7.64 32.33
C PRO A 12 -5.51 -7.52 31.67
N GLN A 13 -5.21 -8.41 30.75
CA GLN A 13 -3.97 -8.38 29.96
C GLN A 13 -4.15 -7.66 28.61
N ALA A 14 -5.36 -7.21 28.35
CA ALA A 14 -5.60 -6.35 27.23
C ALA A 14 -4.68 -5.15 27.37
N VAL A 15 -3.64 -5.11 26.59
CA VAL A 15 -2.63 -4.06 26.54
C VAL A 15 -3.32 -2.71 26.44
N ILE A 16 -2.73 -1.69 27.02
CA ILE A 16 -3.25 -0.31 27.01
C ILE A 16 -3.80 0.10 25.64
N GLY A 17 -3.20 -0.37 24.56
CA GLY A 17 -3.70 -0.20 23.20
C GLY A 17 -5.09 -0.78 22.95
N SER A 18 -5.38 -1.99 23.43
CA SER A 18 -6.69 -2.61 23.24
C SER A 18 -7.76 -1.94 24.11
N TYR A 19 -7.38 -1.35 25.22
CA TYR A 19 -8.27 -0.52 26.02
C TYR A 19 -8.74 0.72 25.26
N LEU A 20 -7.85 1.38 24.56
CA LEU A 20 -8.20 2.50 23.68
C LEU A 20 -9.10 2.05 22.52
N TYR A 21 -8.81 0.92 21.91
CA TYR A 21 -9.64 0.35 20.85
C TYR A 21 -11.04 -0.03 21.33
N ARG A 22 -11.15 -0.52 22.54
CA ARG A 22 -12.46 -0.87 23.16
C ARG A 22 -13.41 0.31 23.17
N TYR A 23 -12.94 1.49 23.48
CA TYR A 23 -13.76 2.70 23.56
C TYR A 23 -13.88 3.44 22.25
N ALA A 24 -12.81 3.52 21.50
CA ALA A 24 -12.78 4.23 20.22
C ALA A 24 -13.39 3.41 19.08
N TYR A 25 -13.26 2.08 19.15
CA TYR A 25 -13.60 1.17 18.06
C TYR A 25 -14.24 -0.11 18.61
N PRO A 26 -15.48 -0.04 19.13
CA PRO A 26 -16.12 -1.16 19.80
C PRO A 26 -16.28 -2.40 18.91
N ASP A 27 -16.56 -2.22 17.62
CA ASP A 27 -16.75 -3.35 16.70
C ASP A 27 -15.45 -4.11 16.46
N TYR A 28 -14.34 -3.40 16.38
CA TYR A 28 -13.02 -4.02 16.30
C TYR A 28 -12.66 -4.79 17.55
N TYR A 29 -12.93 -4.20 18.71
CA TYR A 29 -12.69 -4.87 19.99
C TYR A 29 -13.54 -6.13 20.14
N GLN A 30 -14.82 -6.08 19.77
CA GLN A 30 -15.69 -7.24 19.78
C GLN A 30 -15.22 -8.34 18.81
N ALA A 31 -14.79 -7.97 17.61
CA ALA A 31 -14.22 -8.90 16.66
C ALA A 31 -12.94 -9.56 17.19
N HIS A 32 -12.16 -8.84 17.98
CA HIS A 32 -10.97 -9.35 18.64
C HIS A 32 -11.28 -10.36 19.75
N GLN A 33 -12.35 -10.10 20.50
CA GLN A 33 -12.79 -11.02 21.54
C GLN A 33 -13.51 -12.26 20.97
N ALA A 34 -14.11 -12.14 19.81
CA ALA A 34 -14.66 -13.27 19.08
C ALA A 34 -13.52 -14.06 18.41
N ARG A 35 -12.82 -14.84 19.22
CA ARG A 35 -11.63 -15.61 18.85
C ARG A 35 -11.71 -16.27 17.48
N ASP A 36 -12.79 -16.97 17.20
CA ASP A 36 -12.96 -17.73 15.96
C ASP A 36 -13.15 -16.79 14.77
N LYS A 37 -13.90 -15.72 14.95
CA LYS A 37 -14.06 -14.68 13.92
C LYS A 37 -12.77 -13.94 13.64
N PHE A 38 -12.01 -13.65 14.67
CA PHE A 38 -10.71 -13.00 14.51
C PHE A 38 -9.71 -13.89 13.78
N LEU A 39 -9.68 -15.17 14.12
CA LEU A 39 -8.86 -16.16 13.41
C LEU A 39 -9.27 -16.31 11.96
N GLU A 40 -10.56 -16.38 11.71
CA GLU A 40 -11.12 -16.43 10.37
C GLU A 40 -10.72 -15.20 9.55
N VAL A 41 -10.91 -14.01 10.12
CA VAL A 41 -10.49 -12.76 9.49
C VAL A 41 -8.99 -12.75 9.20
N ALA A 42 -8.16 -13.17 10.13
CA ALA A 42 -6.71 -13.22 9.93
C ALA A 42 -6.26 -14.24 8.86
N HIS A 43 -7.05 -15.26 8.60
CA HIS A 43 -6.73 -16.31 7.63
C HIS A 43 -7.36 -16.12 6.25
N THR A 44 -8.46 -15.38 6.15
CA THR A 44 -9.21 -15.24 4.90
C THR A 44 -8.70 -14.09 4.02
N HIS A 45 -7.75 -13.32 4.48
CA HIS A 45 -7.31 -12.11 3.79
C HIS A 45 -6.45 -12.37 2.56
N GLY A 46 -5.63 -13.40 2.58
CA GLY A 46 -4.82 -13.81 1.45
C GLY A 46 -5.59 -14.77 0.56
N SER A 47 -6.55 -14.31 -0.19
CA SER A 47 -7.36 -15.17 -1.04
C SER A 47 -6.83 -15.31 -2.47
N GLY A 48 -5.70 -14.71 -2.78
CA GLY A 48 -5.01 -14.79 -4.07
C GLY A 48 -3.52 -15.06 -3.91
N PRO A 49 -2.84 -15.43 -5.00
CA PRO A 49 -1.39 -15.55 -4.99
C PRO A 49 -0.78 -14.15 -4.78
N ALA A 50 0.02 -13.98 -3.73
CA ALA A 50 0.82 -12.79 -3.54
C ALA A 50 1.94 -12.78 -4.59
N SER A 51 1.86 -11.90 -5.57
CA SER A 51 2.83 -11.81 -6.66
C SER A 51 3.96 -10.83 -6.37
N CYS A 52 3.67 -9.82 -5.57
CA CYS A 52 4.61 -8.76 -5.23
C CYS A 52 4.21 -8.11 -3.91
N ILE A 53 5.20 -7.77 -3.10
CA ILE A 53 4.99 -7.12 -1.81
C ILE A 53 5.90 -5.91 -1.66
N GLN A 54 5.38 -4.87 -1.04
CA GLN A 54 6.13 -3.68 -0.64
C GLN A 54 5.68 -3.26 0.76
N HIS A 55 6.57 -2.65 1.53
CA HIS A 55 6.21 -2.11 2.83
C HIS A 55 6.39 -0.59 2.87
N ARG A 56 5.54 0.07 3.66
CA ARG A 56 5.67 1.48 3.98
C ARG A 56 5.22 1.70 5.42
N GLY A 57 6.16 2.08 6.29
CA GLY A 57 5.89 2.17 7.71
C GLY A 57 5.45 0.81 8.27
N GLU A 58 4.27 0.80 8.87
CA GLU A 58 3.69 -0.38 9.52
C GLU A 58 2.73 -1.16 8.61
N TYR A 59 2.70 -0.86 7.32
CA TYR A 59 1.78 -1.46 6.37
C TYR A 59 2.50 -2.25 5.29
N LEU A 60 1.94 -3.41 4.96
CA LEU A 60 2.37 -4.26 3.88
C LEU A 60 1.36 -4.18 2.73
N TYR A 61 1.82 -3.78 1.57
CA TYR A 61 1.04 -3.69 0.35
C TYR A 61 1.32 -4.93 -0.48
N VAL A 62 0.27 -5.64 -0.86
CA VAL A 62 0.37 -6.93 -1.54
C VAL A 62 -0.43 -6.91 -2.84
N ALA A 63 0.21 -7.22 -3.96
CA ALA A 63 -0.49 -7.47 -5.21
C ALA A 63 -0.95 -8.93 -5.24
N GLU A 64 -2.26 -9.15 -5.41
CA GLU A 64 -2.93 -10.45 -5.29
C GLU A 64 -3.63 -10.88 -6.61
N GLY A 65 -3.02 -10.56 -7.75
CA GLY A 65 -3.55 -10.96 -9.06
C GLY A 65 -4.96 -10.41 -9.31
N ALA A 66 -5.90 -11.28 -9.65
CA ALA A 66 -7.29 -10.93 -9.92
C ALA A 66 -8.06 -10.37 -8.70
N LYS A 67 -7.47 -10.41 -7.52
CA LYS A 67 -8.02 -9.77 -6.31
C LYS A 67 -7.61 -8.31 -6.19
N GLY A 68 -6.66 -7.86 -7.00
CA GLY A 68 -6.12 -6.52 -6.95
C GLY A 68 -5.01 -6.37 -5.91
N MET A 69 -4.93 -5.22 -5.28
CA MET A 69 -3.97 -4.92 -4.21
C MET A 69 -4.68 -4.85 -2.86
N GLN A 70 -4.09 -5.44 -1.84
CA GLN A 70 -4.57 -5.36 -0.45
C GLN A 70 -3.48 -4.80 0.45
N VAL A 71 -3.86 -3.98 1.41
CA VAL A 71 -2.97 -3.49 2.47
C VAL A 71 -3.21 -4.25 3.76
N TYR A 72 -2.13 -4.66 4.41
CA TYR A 72 -2.13 -5.36 5.68
C TYR A 72 -1.37 -4.56 6.73
N ASP A 73 -1.89 -4.58 7.94
CA ASP A 73 -1.22 -4.02 9.11
C ASP A 73 -0.23 -5.04 9.66
N ILE A 74 1.02 -4.66 9.74
CA ILE A 74 2.12 -5.48 10.26
C ILE A 74 2.77 -4.87 11.50
N ALA A 75 2.13 -3.87 12.10
CA ALA A 75 2.65 -3.26 13.29
C ALA A 75 2.77 -4.25 14.44
N SER A 76 3.77 -3.99 15.29
CA SER A 76 4.03 -4.82 16.48
C SER A 76 2.83 -4.82 17.43
N ILE A 77 2.55 -5.97 17.98
CA ILE A 77 1.53 -6.23 18.99
C ILE A 77 1.57 -5.26 20.16
N ALA A 78 2.75 -4.97 20.64
CA ALA A 78 2.93 -4.08 21.78
C ALA A 78 2.26 -2.71 21.57
N ASN A 79 2.17 -2.27 20.33
CA ASN A 79 1.56 -1.00 19.97
C ASN A 79 0.04 -1.09 19.73
N LYS A 80 -0.49 -2.28 19.44
CA LYS A 80 -1.90 -2.44 19.06
C LYS A 80 -2.72 -3.36 19.97
N GLY A 81 -2.11 -3.96 20.95
CA GLY A 81 -2.81 -4.86 21.88
C GLY A 81 -3.39 -6.11 21.22
N VAL A 82 -2.91 -6.46 20.05
CA VAL A 82 -3.41 -7.56 19.24
C VAL A 82 -2.32 -8.60 19.13
N SER A 83 -2.68 -9.85 19.18
CA SER A 83 -1.73 -10.93 19.02
C SER A 83 -0.99 -10.82 17.66
N GLN A 84 0.16 -11.44 17.55
CA GLN A 84 1.12 -11.41 16.42
C GLN A 84 0.52 -11.85 15.08
N ARG A 85 -0.51 -11.18 14.63
CA ARG A 85 -1.22 -11.53 13.41
C ARG A 85 -1.26 -10.36 12.46
N ILE A 86 -1.04 -10.68 11.22
CA ILE A 86 -1.24 -9.76 10.12
C ILE A 86 -2.75 -9.65 9.91
N ILE A 87 -3.27 -8.45 9.99
CA ILE A 87 -4.67 -8.14 9.72
C ILE A 87 -4.76 -7.14 8.58
N THR A 88 -5.92 -7.07 7.94
CA THR A 88 -6.17 -6.01 6.97
C THR A 88 -6.13 -4.66 7.67
N ALA A 89 -5.36 -3.78 7.11
CA ALA A 89 -5.14 -2.45 7.67
C ALA A 89 -6.02 -1.41 7.03
N PRO A 90 -6.00 -0.26 7.68
CA PRO A 90 -6.18 -0.11 9.10
C PRO A 90 -7.65 -0.19 9.42
N PHE A 91 -7.95 -0.50 10.64
CA PHE A 91 -9.34 -0.61 11.07
C PHE A 91 -10.03 0.77 11.12
N SER A 92 -11.28 0.81 10.65
CA SER A 92 -12.17 1.95 10.80
C SER A 92 -13.51 1.50 11.37
N PRO A 93 -14.09 2.21 12.36
CA PRO A 93 -15.39 1.85 12.92
C PRO A 93 -16.55 2.04 11.93
N LEU A 94 -16.34 2.77 10.86
CA LEU A 94 -17.31 2.93 9.77
C LEU A 94 -17.24 1.80 8.73
N GLY A 95 -16.41 0.77 9.01
CA GLY A 95 -15.96 -0.16 8.00
C GLY A 95 -14.92 0.52 7.11
N HIS A 96 -13.93 -0.21 6.64
CA HIS A 96 -12.91 0.32 5.75
C HIS A 96 -12.69 -0.65 4.61
N ASP A 97 -12.25 -0.14 3.49
CA ASP A 97 -11.80 -0.96 2.38
C ASP A 97 -10.38 -0.52 2.00
N THR A 98 -9.41 -1.32 2.39
CA THR A 98 -7.99 -1.13 2.05
C THR A 98 -7.58 -2.01 0.87
N ARG A 99 -8.57 -2.47 0.11
CA ARG A 99 -8.39 -3.22 -1.12
C ARG A 99 -8.67 -2.35 -2.33
N ILE A 100 -7.75 -2.38 -3.28
CA ILE A 100 -7.98 -1.88 -4.64
C ILE A 100 -8.23 -3.07 -5.55
N ARG A 101 -9.45 -3.23 -6.00
CA ARG A 101 -9.82 -4.26 -6.97
C ARG A 101 -9.24 -3.91 -8.32
N SER A 102 -8.67 -4.89 -9.01
CA SER A 102 -8.17 -4.75 -10.37
C SER A 102 -8.30 -6.08 -11.12
N LYS A 103 -8.01 -6.07 -12.39
CA LYS A 103 -8.18 -7.27 -13.21
C LYS A 103 -7.08 -8.29 -12.97
N ASN A 104 -5.83 -7.83 -12.87
CA ASN A 104 -4.67 -8.70 -12.62
C ASN A 104 -3.49 -7.90 -12.09
N ALA A 105 -3.52 -7.56 -10.80
CA ALA A 105 -2.43 -6.87 -10.13
C ALA A 105 -1.17 -7.73 -10.08
N THR A 106 -0.11 -7.28 -10.67
CA THR A 106 1.16 -8.01 -10.80
C THR A 106 2.21 -7.56 -9.81
N CYS A 107 2.28 -6.25 -9.56
CA CYS A 107 3.18 -5.69 -8.52
C CYS A 107 2.59 -4.40 -7.94
N VAL A 108 3.08 -4.03 -6.77
CA VAL A 108 2.83 -2.74 -6.13
C VAL A 108 4.16 -2.06 -5.87
N VAL A 109 4.22 -0.76 -6.10
CA VAL A 109 5.43 0.03 -5.95
C VAL A 109 5.13 1.30 -5.16
N LEU A 110 5.98 1.59 -4.21
CA LEU A 110 5.89 2.76 -3.35
C LEU A 110 7.10 3.67 -3.58
N PRO A 111 6.92 4.98 -3.59
CA PRO A 111 8.03 5.92 -3.78
C PRO A 111 8.98 5.96 -2.58
N THR A 112 8.55 5.43 -1.44
CA THR A 112 9.35 5.37 -0.21
C THR A 112 8.82 4.27 0.71
N THR A 113 9.68 3.76 1.57
CA THR A 113 9.33 2.86 2.69
C THR A 113 8.95 3.62 3.97
N GLN A 114 9.13 4.94 3.97
CA GLN A 114 8.80 5.79 5.11
C GLN A 114 7.33 6.23 5.05
N PRO A 115 6.64 6.34 6.19
CA PRO A 115 5.26 6.82 6.26
C PRO A 115 5.21 8.35 6.11
N ILE A 116 5.58 8.85 4.93
CA ILE A 116 5.59 10.28 4.63
C ILE A 116 4.18 10.72 4.22
N HIS A 117 3.68 11.73 4.89
CA HIS A 117 2.49 12.46 4.47
C HIS A 117 2.91 13.80 3.85
N PRO A 118 2.65 14.03 2.55
CA PRO A 118 3.15 15.23 1.86
C PRO A 118 2.68 16.56 2.46
N ASP A 119 1.53 16.59 3.08
CA ASP A 119 1.01 17.81 3.71
C ASP A 119 1.72 18.16 5.03
N ARG A 120 2.54 17.25 5.54
CA ARG A 120 3.24 17.42 6.82
C ARG A 120 4.09 18.68 6.87
N ASN A 121 4.67 19.09 5.77
CA ASN A 121 5.54 20.26 5.72
C ASN A 121 4.96 21.44 4.92
N ARG A 122 3.63 21.58 4.86
CA ARG A 122 2.96 22.71 4.21
C ARG A 122 2.78 23.93 5.10
N GLY A 123 2.93 23.80 6.43
CA GLY A 123 2.73 24.89 7.38
C GLY A 123 3.85 25.95 7.30
N GLU A 124 3.54 27.17 7.74
CA GLU A 124 4.46 28.32 7.80
C GLU A 124 5.78 28.00 8.49
N LEU A 125 5.73 27.30 9.63
CA LEU A 125 6.93 26.90 10.36
C LEU A 125 7.90 26.09 9.47
N MET A 126 7.38 25.16 8.69
CA MET A 126 8.19 24.28 7.85
C MET A 126 8.64 24.96 6.56
N ARG A 127 7.76 25.76 5.96
CA ARG A 127 7.99 26.37 4.65
C ARG A 127 8.77 27.68 4.74
N ASP A 128 8.37 28.55 5.63
CA ASP A 128 8.85 29.92 5.66
C ASP A 128 9.97 30.11 6.69
N ILE A 129 9.89 29.42 7.83
CA ILE A 129 10.89 29.53 8.90
C ILE A 129 12.00 28.50 8.70
N ASN A 130 11.66 27.21 8.53
CA ASN A 130 12.66 26.15 8.35
C ASN A 130 13.14 26.02 6.91
N LEU A 131 12.50 26.69 5.95
CA LEU A 131 12.84 26.65 4.51
C LEU A 131 12.82 25.22 3.94
N GLU A 132 11.95 24.35 4.44
CA GLU A 132 11.81 23.01 3.93
C GLU A 132 11.22 22.99 2.52
N GLN A 133 11.73 22.11 1.67
CA GLN A 133 11.16 21.90 0.36
C GLN A 133 9.86 21.09 0.45
N PRO A 134 8.85 21.34 -0.42
CA PRO A 134 7.64 20.55 -0.45
C PRO A 134 7.98 19.10 -0.85
N PHE A 135 7.30 18.15 -0.24
CA PHE A 135 7.35 16.78 -0.73
C PHE A 135 6.71 16.70 -2.12
N HIS A 136 7.29 15.87 -2.96
CA HIS A 136 6.73 15.63 -4.29
C HIS A 136 5.37 14.92 -4.18
N PRO A 137 4.36 15.28 -5.00
CA PRO A 137 3.02 14.68 -4.93
C PRO A 137 2.99 13.15 -5.13
N ILE A 138 4.02 12.57 -5.72
CA ILE A 138 4.13 11.11 -5.91
C ILE A 138 4.07 10.34 -4.58
N TYR A 139 4.50 10.97 -3.48
CA TYR A 139 4.46 10.35 -2.15
C TYR A 139 3.04 10.12 -1.62
N ASN A 140 2.02 10.70 -2.26
CA ASN A 140 0.63 10.45 -1.95
C ASN A 140 0.15 9.08 -2.44
N TYR A 141 0.88 8.44 -3.36
CA TYR A 141 0.36 7.33 -4.13
C TYR A 141 1.17 6.05 -3.96
N ALA A 142 0.45 4.92 -3.95
CA ALA A 142 0.98 3.63 -4.35
C ALA A 142 0.69 3.41 -5.83
N LEU A 143 1.62 2.81 -6.55
CA LEU A 143 1.48 2.44 -7.94
C LEU A 143 1.28 0.92 -8.02
N ILE A 144 0.23 0.49 -8.70
CA ILE A 144 -0.07 -0.91 -8.95
C ILE A 144 0.16 -1.15 -10.44
N THR A 145 1.01 -2.12 -10.78
CA THR A 145 1.06 -2.63 -12.15
C THR A 145 0.00 -3.70 -12.31
N ASP A 146 -0.79 -3.59 -13.36
CA ASP A 146 -1.81 -4.56 -13.72
C ASP A 146 -1.62 -5.02 -15.17
N ALA A 147 -1.65 -6.32 -15.39
CA ALA A 147 -1.36 -6.87 -16.71
C ALA A 147 -2.39 -6.48 -17.78
N GLU A 148 -3.61 -6.12 -17.39
CA GLU A 148 -4.69 -5.77 -18.30
C GLU A 148 -5.03 -4.28 -18.28
N GLU A 149 -4.91 -3.63 -17.11
CA GLU A 149 -5.29 -2.23 -16.91
C GLU A 149 -4.09 -1.27 -16.98
N GLY A 150 -2.85 -1.79 -16.99
CA GLY A 150 -1.63 -0.99 -17.05
C GLY A 150 -1.17 -0.49 -15.67
N LEU A 151 -1.22 0.81 -15.43
CA LEU A 151 -0.78 1.45 -14.18
C LEU A 151 -1.99 2.02 -13.43
N ILE A 152 -2.14 1.63 -12.18
CA ILE A 152 -3.19 2.16 -11.30
C ILE A 152 -2.51 2.92 -10.16
N LEU A 153 -2.84 4.19 -9.99
CA LEU A 153 -2.41 4.99 -8.86
C LEU A 153 -3.51 5.00 -7.82
N THR A 154 -3.13 4.72 -6.59
CA THR A 154 -4.03 4.70 -5.43
C THR A 154 -3.54 5.69 -4.41
N ASP A 155 -4.43 6.57 -3.94
CA ASP A 155 -4.13 7.47 -2.84
C ASP A 155 -3.99 6.68 -1.54
N VAL A 156 -2.85 6.84 -0.88
CA VAL A 156 -2.51 6.15 0.38
C VAL A 156 -2.25 7.12 1.53
N ASN A 157 -2.58 8.39 1.38
CA ASN A 157 -2.38 9.40 2.42
C ASN A 157 -3.17 9.09 3.68
N THR A 158 -4.38 8.57 3.52
CA THR A 158 -5.25 8.21 4.64
C THR A 158 -4.63 7.19 5.59
N LEU A 159 -3.65 6.41 5.11
CA LEU A 159 -2.92 5.45 5.95
C LEU A 159 -1.81 6.08 6.80
N SER A 160 -1.54 7.37 6.63
CA SER A 160 -0.44 8.08 7.31
C SER A 160 -0.84 9.43 7.90
N ASP A 161 -2.12 9.78 7.91
CA ASP A 161 -2.63 11.04 8.44
C ASP A 161 -2.99 10.98 9.93
N GLY A 162 -3.01 9.78 10.53
CA GLY A 162 -3.35 9.57 11.93
C GLY A 162 -4.86 9.51 12.21
N GLU A 163 -5.71 9.55 11.17
CA GLU A 163 -7.16 9.44 11.32
C GLU A 163 -7.67 8.09 10.81
N PRO A 164 -7.91 7.12 11.69
CA PRO A 164 -8.29 5.77 11.26
C PRO A 164 -9.70 5.65 10.69
N ARG A 165 -10.52 6.71 10.77
CA ARG A 165 -11.90 6.68 10.28
C ARG A 165 -12.00 6.89 8.77
N ASN A 166 -10.95 7.39 8.14
CA ASN A 166 -10.93 7.70 6.70
C ASN A 166 -10.11 6.70 5.89
N ASN A 167 -9.77 5.55 6.46
CA ASN A 167 -8.91 4.55 5.84
C ASN A 167 -9.61 3.77 4.72
N PHE A 168 -10.06 4.49 3.72
CA PHE A 168 -10.62 3.96 2.49
C PHE A 168 -9.65 4.25 1.35
N LEU A 169 -9.23 3.20 0.65
CA LEU A 169 -8.39 3.36 -0.52
C LEU A 169 -9.26 3.48 -1.77
N THR A 170 -8.90 4.41 -2.61
CA THR A 170 -9.57 4.63 -3.89
C THR A 170 -8.55 4.75 -5.02
N ARG A 171 -8.95 4.37 -6.22
CA ARG A 171 -8.16 4.64 -7.41
C ARG A 171 -8.16 6.14 -7.68
N ALA A 172 -6.98 6.72 -7.80
CA ALA A 172 -6.81 8.10 -8.24
C ALA A 172 -6.75 8.18 -9.78
N VAL A 173 -6.02 7.24 -10.40
CA VAL A 173 -5.88 7.15 -11.85
C VAL A 173 -5.76 5.68 -12.25
N THR A 174 -6.35 5.33 -13.38
CA THR A 174 -6.04 4.10 -14.13
C THR A 174 -5.62 4.53 -15.52
N TRP A 175 -4.45 4.07 -15.98
CA TRP A 175 -3.86 4.54 -17.22
C TRP A 175 -3.01 3.45 -17.87
N ASP A 176 -3.24 3.21 -19.14
CA ASP A 176 -2.57 2.14 -19.90
C ASP A 176 -1.45 2.65 -20.84
N GLY A 177 -1.24 3.99 -20.90
CA GLY A 177 -0.23 4.59 -21.76
C GLY A 177 -0.47 4.35 -23.24
N ASP A 178 -1.71 4.46 -23.71
CA ASP A 178 -2.13 4.14 -25.07
C ASP A 178 -1.76 2.70 -25.48
N GLY A 179 -1.92 1.76 -24.53
CA GLY A 179 -1.64 0.34 -24.69
C GLY A 179 -0.19 -0.06 -24.45
N LEU A 180 0.75 0.87 -24.24
CA LEU A 180 2.17 0.58 -24.00
C LEU A 180 2.42 -0.13 -22.66
N LEU A 181 1.50 -0.01 -21.69
CA LEU A 181 1.56 -0.68 -20.40
C LEU A 181 0.82 -2.00 -20.35
N ARG A 182 0.35 -2.50 -21.49
CA ARG A 182 -0.24 -3.83 -21.54
C ARG A 182 0.77 -4.89 -21.12
N GLY A 183 0.33 -5.86 -20.34
CA GLY A 183 1.22 -6.85 -19.75
C GLY A 183 2.20 -6.29 -18.71
N ALA A 184 1.86 -5.14 -18.08
CA ALA A 184 2.66 -4.59 -16.99
C ALA A 184 2.80 -5.62 -15.87
N ARG A 185 4.04 -5.87 -15.43
CA ARG A 185 4.35 -6.96 -14.51
C ARG A 185 5.24 -6.60 -13.35
N HIS A 186 6.01 -5.56 -13.47
CA HIS A 186 6.87 -5.05 -12.40
C HIS A 186 7.24 -3.60 -12.66
N ALA A 187 7.49 -2.84 -11.59
CA ALA A 187 7.98 -1.47 -11.70
C ALA A 187 8.92 -1.11 -10.56
N THR A 188 9.63 -0.01 -10.74
CA THR A 188 10.35 0.70 -9.68
C THR A 188 10.20 2.20 -9.88
N ILE A 189 10.36 2.98 -8.80
CA ILE A 189 10.25 4.44 -8.84
C ILE A 189 11.62 5.04 -8.57
N GLY A 190 12.03 5.98 -9.41
CA GLY A 190 13.23 6.79 -9.23
C GLY A 190 12.93 8.27 -9.44
N GLY A 191 12.95 9.03 -8.35
CA GLY A 191 12.56 10.45 -8.39
C GLY A 191 11.11 10.59 -8.84
N LYS A 192 10.88 11.30 -9.94
CA LYS A 192 9.56 11.51 -10.53
C LYS A 192 9.19 10.51 -11.63
N TYR A 193 9.99 9.48 -11.84
CA TYR A 193 9.78 8.49 -12.90
C TYR A 193 9.42 7.13 -12.32
N ALA A 194 8.46 6.48 -12.96
CA ALA A 194 8.25 5.04 -12.80
C ALA A 194 8.84 4.32 -14.02
N TYR A 195 9.55 3.25 -13.75
CA TYR A 195 10.14 2.35 -14.74
C TYR A 195 9.35 1.06 -14.72
N VAL A 196 8.55 0.84 -15.76
CA VAL A 196 7.57 -0.25 -15.80
C VAL A 196 8.00 -1.28 -16.83
N ILE A 197 8.05 -2.54 -16.45
CA ILE A 197 8.22 -3.66 -17.38
C ILE A 197 6.84 -4.08 -17.89
N ALA A 198 6.66 -4.00 -19.21
CA ALA A 198 5.44 -4.36 -19.91
C ALA A 198 5.78 -5.17 -21.19
N ASP A 199 4.78 -5.51 -21.98
CA ASP A 199 5.00 -6.23 -23.23
C ASP A 199 5.76 -5.38 -24.27
N ALA A 200 5.63 -4.07 -24.22
CA ALA A 200 6.39 -3.13 -25.03
C ALA A 200 7.89 -3.05 -24.66
N GLY A 201 8.28 -3.62 -23.51
CA GLY A 201 9.63 -3.54 -22.95
C GLY A 201 9.67 -2.74 -21.65
N LEU A 202 10.71 -1.94 -21.46
CA LEU A 202 10.83 -1.00 -20.35
C LEU A 202 10.18 0.33 -20.76
N VAL A 203 9.07 0.65 -20.11
CA VAL A 203 8.36 1.92 -20.31
C VAL A 203 8.72 2.89 -19.19
N VAL A 204 9.26 4.05 -19.57
CA VAL A 204 9.58 5.13 -18.63
C VAL A 204 8.39 6.06 -18.56
N VAL A 205 7.78 6.16 -17.39
CA VAL A 205 6.60 6.97 -17.12
C VAL A 205 6.98 8.18 -16.29
N ASN A 206 6.71 9.35 -16.79
CA ASN A 206 6.88 10.62 -16.06
C ASN A 206 5.67 10.83 -15.15
N LEU A 207 5.92 10.94 -13.84
CA LEU A 207 4.95 11.16 -12.78
C LEU A 207 5.18 12.50 -12.05
N ASP A 208 5.78 13.49 -12.73
CA ASP A 208 5.91 14.85 -12.19
C ASP A 208 4.55 15.41 -11.78
N LYS A 209 3.52 15.05 -12.55
CA LYS A 209 2.12 15.23 -12.22
C LYS A 209 1.45 13.85 -12.14
N PRO A 210 1.39 13.23 -10.96
CA PRO A 210 0.98 11.83 -10.85
C PRO A 210 -0.39 11.51 -11.44
N LEU A 211 -1.33 12.46 -11.40
CA LEU A 211 -2.68 12.28 -11.92
C LEU A 211 -2.79 12.43 -13.46
N THR A 212 -1.72 12.86 -14.10
CA THR A 212 -1.62 12.96 -15.56
C THR A 212 -0.31 12.35 -16.04
N PRO A 213 -0.15 11.01 -15.92
CA PRO A 213 1.06 10.32 -16.33
C PRO A 213 1.37 10.54 -17.82
N LEU A 214 2.65 10.50 -18.17
CA LEU A 214 3.10 10.62 -19.55
C LEU A 214 4.17 9.58 -19.83
N VAL A 215 4.14 8.96 -21.02
CA VAL A 215 5.26 8.13 -21.46
C VAL A 215 6.41 9.05 -21.88
N GLU A 216 7.55 8.88 -21.24
CA GLU A 216 8.78 9.61 -21.56
C GLU A 216 9.62 8.87 -22.59
N ALA A 217 9.73 7.55 -22.43
CA ALA A 217 10.50 6.70 -23.31
C ALA A 217 10.03 5.25 -23.25
N VAL A 218 10.31 4.52 -24.31
CA VAL A 218 10.14 3.06 -24.37
C VAL A 218 11.45 2.44 -24.87
N VAL A 219 11.99 1.51 -24.10
CA VAL A 219 13.17 0.73 -24.47
C VAL A 219 12.70 -0.70 -24.75
N PRO A 220 12.71 -1.13 -26.00
CA PRO A 220 12.31 -2.50 -26.34
C PRO A 220 13.20 -3.52 -25.62
N LEU A 221 12.58 -4.48 -24.95
CA LEU A 221 13.26 -5.55 -24.25
C LEU A 221 12.65 -6.90 -24.64
N ASN A 222 13.52 -7.88 -24.82
CA ASN A 222 13.06 -9.24 -25.05
C ASN A 222 12.93 -9.95 -23.70
N ARG A 223 11.68 -10.11 -23.21
CA ARG A 223 11.35 -10.85 -21.98
C ARG A 223 11.84 -10.20 -20.66
N GLY A 224 11.69 -8.90 -20.50
CA GLY A 224 11.89 -8.27 -19.19
C GLY A 224 10.90 -8.82 -18.14
N HIS A 225 11.37 -9.21 -16.95
CA HIS A 225 10.56 -9.74 -15.86
C HIS A 225 10.44 -8.79 -14.69
N SER A 226 11.53 -8.16 -14.31
CA SER A 226 11.59 -7.26 -13.19
C SER A 226 12.55 -6.10 -13.47
N VAL A 227 12.44 -5.05 -12.69
CA VAL A 227 13.32 -3.88 -12.76
C VAL A 227 13.67 -3.41 -11.37
N ALA A 228 14.91 -3.07 -11.15
CA ALA A 228 15.39 -2.47 -9.92
C ALA A 228 16.28 -1.26 -10.24
N GLN A 229 16.22 -0.24 -9.41
CA GLN A 229 17.08 0.93 -9.53
C GLN A 229 18.17 0.90 -8.47
N GLN A 230 19.39 1.18 -8.88
CA GLN A 230 20.52 1.45 -8.00
C GLN A 230 21.27 2.68 -8.50
N PHE A 231 21.19 3.77 -7.76
CA PHE A 231 21.72 5.07 -8.18
C PHE A 231 21.16 5.51 -9.53
N ARG A 232 22.03 5.64 -10.55
CA ARG A 232 21.68 6.02 -11.94
C ARG A 232 21.49 4.82 -12.88
N TYR A 233 21.55 3.61 -12.36
CA TYR A 233 21.46 2.40 -13.16
C TYR A 233 20.11 1.71 -12.93
N LEU A 234 19.56 1.19 -14.01
CA LEU A 234 18.42 0.27 -13.97
C LEU A 234 18.92 -1.13 -14.33
N TRP A 235 18.54 -2.08 -13.50
CA TRP A 235 18.79 -3.51 -13.71
C TRP A 235 17.47 -4.15 -14.14
N VAL A 236 17.50 -4.86 -15.28
CA VAL A 236 16.32 -5.48 -15.88
C VAL A 236 16.60 -6.96 -16.12
#